data_b906af096901ea14a06116967589b4f1
#
_entry.id   b906af096901ea14a06116967589b4f1
#
_cell.length_a   1.000
_cell.length_b   1.000
_cell.length_c   1.000
_cell.angle_alpha   90.00
_cell.angle_beta   90.00
_cell.angle_gamma   90.00
#
_symmetry.space_group_name_H-M   'P 1'
#
loop_
_entity.id
_entity.type
_entity.pdbx_description
1 polymer ?
#
loop_
_entity_poly.entity_id
_entity_poly.type
_entity_poly.pdbx_seq_one_letter_code
_entity_poly.pdbx_strand_id
1 'polypeptide(L)'
;MKCKKCGQEIDNSGKFCPHCGTPVDGGQPASNAKKAQKPFYKRWWFWLIAVVILFGGCTKLVSTPAETTPATETAAVDTTTEVTVATVAEETVANTQAVETQAVTDTASVGEKNALRKAHDYLNYTAFSYTGLIGQLEYEGFTTEEATYAVDNCGADWFEQAEKKAADYLNYSAFSYTGLIRQLEYEGFTTEEATRAADNCGADWNEQAVKKAKEYLDYSSFSRSGLISQLKYEGFTTEQAEYGVTQNGL
;
A
#
# COMPACT_ATOMS: atom_id res chain seq x y z
N MET A 1 7.93 47.29 20.62
CA MET A 1 6.50 46.95 20.79
C MET A 1 6.38 45.61 21.53
N LYS A 2 5.18 45.29 22.08
CA LYS A 2 5.00 44.00 22.79
C LYS A 2 4.39 42.96 21.87
N CYS A 3 4.91 41.74 21.92
CA CYS A 3 4.36 40.61 21.17
C CYS A 3 2.95 40.27 21.67
N LYS A 4 1.98 40.22 20.74
CA LYS A 4 0.57 39.92 21.07
C LYS A 4 0.35 38.51 21.58
N LYS A 5 1.28 37.56 21.34
CA LYS A 5 1.13 36.16 21.73
C LYS A 5 1.83 35.84 23.08
N CYS A 6 3.04 36.34 23.30
CA CYS A 6 3.81 36.02 24.50
C CYS A 6 4.06 37.21 25.42
N GLY A 7 3.63 38.44 25.09
CA GLY A 7 3.73 39.64 25.92
C GLY A 7 5.14 40.23 26.05
N GLN A 8 6.17 39.59 25.48
CA GLN A 8 7.56 40.04 25.56
C GLN A 8 7.81 41.30 24.70
N GLU A 9 8.72 42.16 25.15
CA GLU A 9 9.15 43.31 24.37
C GLU A 9 10.02 42.87 23.15
N ILE A 10 9.67 43.40 22.00
CA ILE A 10 10.34 43.07 20.73
C ILE A 10 10.77 44.35 20.01
N ASP A 11 11.93 44.27 19.39
CA ASP A 11 12.45 45.33 18.56
C ASP A 11 11.62 45.50 17.25
N ASN A 12 11.45 46.73 16.81
CA ASN A 12 10.61 47.01 15.63
C ASN A 12 11.24 46.58 14.29
N SER A 13 12.42 45.97 14.30
CA SER A 13 13.17 45.57 13.10
C SER A 13 12.97 44.14 12.66
N GLY A 14 12.38 43.27 13.50
CA GLY A 14 12.22 41.85 13.23
C GLY A 14 10.85 41.49 12.67
N LYS A 15 10.81 40.65 11.63
CA LYS A 15 9.57 40.10 11.06
C LYS A 15 8.89 39.07 11.96
N PHE A 16 9.62 38.52 12.92
CA PHE A 16 9.14 37.49 13.86
C PHE A 16 9.60 37.81 15.29
N CYS A 17 8.79 37.41 16.27
CA CYS A 17 9.14 37.51 17.68
C CYS A 17 10.27 36.53 18.02
N PRO A 18 11.42 36.95 18.56
CA PRO A 18 12.53 36.07 18.87
C PRO A 18 12.24 35.08 20.02
N HIS A 19 11.20 35.35 20.82
CA HIS A 19 10.83 34.50 21.97
C HIS A 19 9.80 33.42 21.65
N CYS A 20 8.92 33.60 20.65
CA CYS A 20 7.84 32.67 20.35
C CYS A 20 7.63 32.41 18.85
N GLY A 21 8.47 32.96 17.97
CA GLY A 21 8.41 32.75 16.53
C GLY A 21 7.18 33.33 15.81
N THR A 22 6.32 34.10 16.52
CA THR A 22 5.10 34.65 15.90
C THR A 22 5.45 35.87 15.03
N PRO A 23 4.86 36.01 13.81
CA PRO A 23 5.04 37.19 12.96
C PRO A 23 4.59 38.46 13.69
N VAL A 24 5.36 39.54 13.58
CA VAL A 24 5.17 40.78 14.34
C VAL A 24 4.26 41.75 13.61
N ASP A 25 4.22 41.71 12.30
CA ASP A 25 3.33 42.50 11.49
C ASP A 25 1.96 41.84 11.36
N GLY A 26 0.91 42.63 11.62
CA GLY A 26 -0.49 42.22 11.52
C GLY A 26 -0.97 41.94 10.09
N GLY A 27 -0.17 41.23 9.31
CA GLY A 27 -0.57 40.61 8.06
C GLY A 27 -1.55 39.48 8.37
N GLN A 28 -2.82 39.69 8.02
CA GLN A 28 -3.81 38.61 7.95
C GLN A 28 -3.18 37.36 7.31
N PRO A 29 -3.45 36.14 7.82
CA PRO A 29 -3.11 34.95 7.05
C PRO A 29 -3.80 35.08 5.70
N ALA A 30 -3.01 35.08 4.63
CA ALA A 30 -3.54 35.09 3.27
C ALA A 30 -4.53 33.93 3.17
N SER A 31 -5.81 34.27 3.06
CA SER A 31 -6.90 33.36 2.78
C SER A 31 -6.52 32.53 1.55
N ASN A 32 -6.44 31.22 1.74
CA ASN A 32 -6.60 30.20 0.71
C ASN A 32 -6.05 30.53 -0.69
N ALA A 33 -4.75 30.68 -0.82
CA ALA A 33 -4.12 30.28 -2.06
C ALA A 33 -4.26 28.75 -2.09
N LYS A 34 -5.24 28.24 -2.87
CA LYS A 34 -5.29 26.84 -3.29
C LYS A 34 -3.88 26.50 -3.75
N LYS A 35 -3.13 25.68 -2.96
CA LYS A 35 -1.88 25.09 -3.44
C LYS A 35 -2.24 24.47 -4.78
N ALA A 36 -1.68 24.98 -5.86
CA ALA A 36 -1.83 24.38 -7.18
C ALA A 36 -1.37 22.93 -7.02
N GLN A 37 -2.31 22.01 -7.07
CA GLN A 37 -2.01 20.59 -7.03
C GLN A 37 -1.09 20.32 -8.20
N LYS A 38 0.12 19.83 -7.92
CA LYS A 38 1.05 19.44 -8.98
C LYS A 38 0.28 18.47 -9.88
N PRO A 39 0.26 18.70 -11.20
CA PRO A 39 -0.51 17.87 -12.11
C PRO A 39 -0.09 16.41 -11.93
N PHE A 40 -1.05 15.51 -11.85
CA PHE A 40 -0.93 14.10 -11.49
C PHE A 40 0.13 13.33 -12.30
N TYR A 41 0.37 13.74 -13.56
CA TYR A 41 1.40 13.13 -14.43
C TYR A 41 2.84 13.41 -13.99
N LYS A 42 3.08 14.30 -13.03
CA LYS A 42 4.39 14.53 -12.39
C LYS A 42 4.62 13.66 -11.15
N ARG A 43 3.66 12.83 -10.81
CA ARG A 43 3.82 11.84 -9.75
C ARG A 43 4.49 10.60 -10.35
N TRP A 44 5.58 10.15 -9.75
CA TRP A 44 6.39 9.00 -10.20
C TRP A 44 5.56 7.73 -10.46
N TRP A 45 4.59 7.42 -9.62
CA TRP A 45 3.70 6.27 -9.77
C TRP A 45 2.83 6.31 -11.05
N PHE A 46 2.52 7.51 -11.59
CA PHE A 46 1.81 7.65 -12.86
C PHE A 46 2.61 7.03 -14.02
N TRP A 47 3.94 7.18 -13.99
CA TRP A 47 4.81 6.60 -15.00
C TRP A 47 4.94 5.09 -14.86
N LEU A 48 4.84 4.52 -13.65
CA LEU A 48 4.79 3.07 -13.44
C LEU A 48 3.51 2.46 -14.04
N ILE A 49 2.36 3.06 -13.82
CA ILE A 49 1.09 2.62 -14.44
C ILE A 49 1.15 2.79 -15.96
N ALA A 50 1.69 3.89 -16.48
CA ALA A 50 1.87 4.12 -17.90
C ALA A 50 2.80 3.07 -18.55
N VAL A 51 3.85 2.65 -17.85
CA VAL A 51 4.78 1.59 -18.32
C VAL A 51 4.08 0.22 -18.36
N VAL A 52 3.28 -0.12 -17.35
CA VAL A 52 2.53 -1.39 -17.32
C VAL A 52 1.49 -1.44 -18.45
N ILE A 53 0.83 -0.32 -18.76
CA ILE A 53 -0.13 -0.25 -19.88
C ILE A 53 0.59 -0.33 -21.25
N LEU A 54 1.80 0.27 -21.38
CA LEU A 54 2.56 0.27 -22.63
C LEU A 54 3.29 -1.05 -22.91
N PHE A 55 3.70 -1.80 -21.89
CA PHE A 55 4.43 -3.07 -22.05
C PHE A 55 3.56 -4.32 -21.90
N GLY A 56 2.34 -4.22 -21.34
CA GLY A 56 1.39 -5.34 -21.25
C GLY A 56 0.69 -5.71 -22.56
N GLY A 57 0.90 -4.96 -23.63
CA GLY A 57 0.16 -5.06 -24.89
C GLY A 57 0.82 -5.85 -26.03
N CYS A 58 1.95 -6.54 -25.85
CA CYS A 58 2.60 -7.21 -26.98
C CYS A 58 3.30 -8.51 -26.61
N THR A 59 2.52 -9.57 -26.30
CA THR A 59 3.02 -10.94 -26.51
C THR A 59 2.25 -11.57 -27.66
N LYS A 60 2.89 -11.55 -28.83
CA LYS A 60 2.44 -12.32 -30.00
C LYS A 60 2.41 -13.79 -29.64
N LEU A 61 1.24 -14.41 -29.85
CA LEU A 61 1.04 -15.86 -29.93
C LEU A 61 2.00 -16.44 -30.94
N VAL A 62 2.96 -17.22 -30.49
CA VAL A 62 3.65 -18.20 -31.32
C VAL A 62 2.93 -19.52 -31.10
N SER A 63 2.18 -19.91 -32.13
CA SER A 63 1.60 -21.23 -32.27
C SER A 63 2.71 -22.22 -32.63
N THR A 64 2.84 -23.31 -31.89
CA THR A 64 3.56 -24.50 -32.32
C THR A 64 2.67 -25.73 -32.11
N PRO A 65 2.72 -26.70 -33.07
CA PRO A 65 1.72 -27.76 -33.18
C PRO A 65 1.99 -28.94 -32.26
N ALA A 66 0.93 -29.69 -32.02
CA ALA A 66 0.89 -30.93 -31.27
C ALA A 66 1.74 -32.06 -31.87
N GLU A 67 2.37 -32.86 -31.03
CA GLU A 67 2.67 -34.25 -31.34
C GLU A 67 2.63 -35.14 -30.07
N THR A 68 1.66 -35.95 -30.03
CA THR A 68 1.52 -37.41 -29.76
C THR A 68 2.26 -38.03 -28.57
N THR A 69 1.47 -38.60 -27.67
CA THR A 69 1.79 -39.64 -26.68
C THR A 69 2.25 -40.95 -27.31
N PRO A 70 2.93 -41.90 -26.59
CA PRO A 70 2.19 -42.82 -25.72
C PRO A 70 2.85 -43.29 -24.43
N ALA A 71 2.01 -43.72 -23.56
CA ALA A 71 1.85 -44.58 -22.43
C ALA A 71 2.95 -45.59 -21.99
N THR A 72 2.78 -45.98 -20.67
CA THR A 72 3.14 -47.23 -20.00
C THR A 72 4.48 -47.18 -19.24
N GLU A 73 4.63 -47.51 -17.97
CA GLU A 73 4.13 -48.60 -17.13
C GLU A 73 4.60 -48.45 -15.67
N THR A 74 3.75 -48.79 -14.75
CA THR A 74 3.81 -49.42 -13.45
C THR A 74 5.17 -49.69 -12.77
N ALA A 75 5.31 -49.32 -11.47
CA ALA A 75 5.68 -50.25 -10.41
C ALA A 75 5.50 -49.63 -9.02
N ALA A 76 4.73 -50.31 -8.19
CA ALA A 76 4.57 -50.10 -6.75
C ALA A 76 5.74 -50.76 -5.99
N VAL A 77 6.20 -50.11 -4.90
CA VAL A 77 6.79 -50.82 -3.75
C VAL A 77 6.39 -50.09 -2.47
N ASP A 78 5.70 -50.85 -1.67
CA ASP A 78 5.32 -50.71 -0.29
C ASP A 78 6.56 -50.76 0.64
N THR A 79 6.65 -49.95 1.68
CA THR A 79 7.31 -50.29 2.93
C THR A 79 6.81 -49.41 4.07
N THR A 80 6.02 -50.07 4.89
CA THR A 80 5.60 -49.71 6.24
C THR A 80 6.80 -49.69 7.20
N THR A 81 6.91 -48.70 8.09
CA THR A 81 7.54 -48.85 9.41
C THR A 81 6.98 -47.83 10.41
N GLU A 82 6.19 -48.31 11.24
CA GLU A 82 5.89 -48.32 12.67
C GLU A 82 6.47 -47.19 13.55
N VAL A 83 5.53 -46.53 14.18
CA VAL A 83 5.31 -46.10 15.58
C VAL A 83 6.50 -46.20 16.55
N THR A 84 6.81 -45.12 17.21
CA THR A 84 7.13 -45.15 18.63
C THR A 84 6.59 -43.91 19.36
N VAL A 85 5.66 -44.13 20.25
CA VAL A 85 5.12 -43.22 21.26
C VAL A 85 6.13 -43.14 22.40
N ALA A 86 6.52 -41.94 22.81
CA ALA A 86 7.13 -41.69 24.11
C ALA A 86 6.47 -40.52 24.79
N THR A 87 5.65 -40.84 25.75
CA THR A 87 5.09 -39.95 26.78
C THR A 87 6.15 -39.70 27.84
N VAL A 88 6.48 -38.46 28.19
CA VAL A 88 6.97 -38.11 29.54
C VAL A 88 6.71 -36.65 29.88
N ALA A 89 5.91 -36.47 30.92
CA ALA A 89 5.97 -35.55 32.07
C ALA A 89 5.99 -34.05 31.89
N GLU A 90 4.93 -33.51 32.38
CA GLU A 90 4.63 -32.23 33.03
C GLU A 90 5.76 -31.78 33.97
N GLU A 91 6.30 -30.59 33.72
CA GLU A 91 6.95 -29.80 34.77
C GLU A 91 6.44 -28.36 34.71
N THR A 92 5.62 -28.05 35.68
CA THR A 92 5.13 -26.74 36.03
C THR A 92 6.27 -25.93 36.66
N VAL A 93 6.82 -24.95 35.98
CA VAL A 93 7.67 -23.93 36.62
C VAL A 93 7.04 -22.58 36.42
N ALA A 94 6.42 -22.08 37.49
CA ALA A 94 6.02 -20.71 37.63
C ALA A 94 7.27 -19.82 37.61
N ASN A 95 7.48 -19.08 36.52
CA ASN A 95 8.46 -18.01 36.49
C ASN A 95 7.72 -16.67 36.45
N THR A 96 7.54 -16.09 37.64
CA THR A 96 7.18 -14.69 37.82
C THR A 96 8.38 -13.87 37.39
N GLN A 97 8.42 -13.48 36.10
CA GLN A 97 9.34 -12.43 35.67
C GLN A 97 8.67 -11.08 35.89
N ALA A 98 9.25 -10.32 36.82
CA ALA A 98 9.01 -8.91 36.98
C ALA A 98 9.15 -8.20 35.62
N VAL A 99 8.12 -7.45 35.25
CA VAL A 99 8.19 -6.48 34.16
C VAL A 99 9.19 -5.42 34.61
N GLU A 100 10.44 -5.63 34.25
CA GLU A 100 11.46 -4.59 34.29
C GLU A 100 11.12 -3.60 33.20
N THR A 101 10.51 -2.48 33.59
CA THR A 101 10.37 -1.30 32.74
C THR A 101 11.78 -0.82 32.40
N GLN A 102 12.36 -1.37 31.33
CA GLN A 102 13.62 -0.85 30.79
C GLN A 102 13.32 0.57 30.32
N ALA A 103 13.86 1.53 31.02
CA ALA A 103 14.00 2.88 30.53
C ALA A 103 14.76 2.77 29.20
N VAL A 104 14.07 2.98 28.08
CA VAL A 104 14.67 3.05 26.74
C VAL A 104 15.60 4.26 26.78
N THR A 105 16.88 4.02 27.01
CA THR A 105 17.90 5.03 26.81
C THR A 105 17.87 5.43 25.35
N ASP A 106 17.60 6.70 25.07
CA ASP A 106 17.56 7.29 23.72
C ASP A 106 18.97 7.18 23.06
N THR A 107 19.28 5.98 22.58
CA THR A 107 20.57 5.66 21.93
C THR A 107 20.54 5.84 20.41
N ALA A 108 19.37 6.24 19.86
CA ALA A 108 19.23 6.43 18.44
C ALA A 108 20.14 7.54 17.91
N SER A 109 20.83 7.26 16.81
CA SER A 109 21.67 8.21 16.10
C SER A 109 20.87 9.41 15.58
N VAL A 110 21.55 10.46 15.18
CA VAL A 110 20.92 11.63 14.55
C VAL A 110 20.24 11.23 13.23
N GLY A 111 20.85 10.32 12.46
CA GLY A 111 20.30 9.80 11.22
C GLY A 111 19.00 9.04 11.44
N GLU A 112 18.98 8.10 12.40
CA GLU A 112 17.78 7.35 12.78
C GLU A 112 16.62 8.24 13.23
N LYS A 113 16.91 9.26 14.05
CA LYS A 113 15.92 10.25 14.48
C LYS A 113 15.36 11.08 13.32
N ASN A 114 16.21 11.41 12.35
CA ASN A 114 15.78 12.14 11.15
C ASN A 114 14.94 11.25 10.24
N ALA A 115 15.34 9.99 10.03
CA ALA A 115 14.59 9.01 9.26
C ALA A 115 13.21 8.75 9.89
N LEU A 116 13.14 8.58 11.22
CA LEU A 116 11.88 8.40 11.94
C LEU A 116 10.93 9.59 11.76
N ARG A 117 11.45 10.80 11.86
CA ARG A 117 10.65 12.01 11.62
C ARG A 117 10.11 12.05 10.18
N LYS A 118 10.95 11.67 9.21
CA LYS A 118 10.57 11.59 7.81
C LYS A 118 9.54 10.50 7.55
N ALA A 119 9.64 9.34 8.22
CA ALA A 119 8.63 8.28 8.19
C ALA A 119 7.26 8.79 8.64
N HIS A 120 7.20 9.50 9.77
CA HIS A 120 5.95 10.11 10.22
C HIS A 120 5.38 11.13 9.22
N ASP A 121 6.23 11.97 8.61
CA ASP A 121 5.79 12.92 7.57
C ASP A 121 5.14 12.20 6.40
N TYR A 122 5.69 11.07 5.96
CA TYR A 122 5.13 10.25 4.89
C TYR A 122 3.81 9.60 5.28
N LEU A 123 3.74 8.96 6.44
CA LEU A 123 2.53 8.29 6.94
C LEU A 123 1.38 9.28 7.19
N ASN A 124 1.69 10.52 7.58
CA ASN A 124 0.68 11.59 7.69
C ASN A 124 0.16 12.08 6.33
N TYR A 125 0.90 11.85 5.25
CA TYR A 125 0.53 12.30 3.92
C TYR A 125 -0.19 11.23 3.09
N THR A 126 0.28 9.97 3.14
CA THR A 126 -0.28 8.84 2.38
C THR A 126 0.07 7.52 3.06
N ALA A 127 -0.70 6.49 2.74
CA ALA A 127 -0.45 5.15 3.25
C ALA A 127 0.75 4.49 2.56
N PHE A 128 1.55 3.76 3.34
CA PHE A 128 2.68 2.96 2.89
C PHE A 128 2.63 1.55 3.45
N SER A 129 3.19 0.59 2.72
CA SER A 129 3.59 -0.69 3.30
C SER A 129 4.90 -0.56 4.07
N TYR A 130 5.22 -1.53 4.92
CA TYR A 130 6.48 -1.60 5.65
C TYR A 130 7.69 -1.49 4.70
N THR A 131 7.74 -2.34 3.69
CA THR A 131 8.84 -2.35 2.72
C THR A 131 8.84 -1.13 1.80
N GLY A 132 7.65 -0.63 1.44
CA GLY A 132 7.50 0.57 0.64
C GLY A 132 8.00 1.83 1.34
N LEU A 133 7.80 1.94 2.67
CA LEU A 133 8.30 3.06 3.45
C LEU A 133 9.82 3.00 3.61
N ILE A 134 10.41 1.80 3.83
CA ILE A 134 11.87 1.62 3.82
C ILE A 134 12.45 2.10 2.49
N GLY A 135 11.92 1.59 1.36
CA GLY A 135 12.41 1.99 0.03
C GLY A 135 12.25 3.49 -0.25
N GLN A 136 11.20 4.11 0.27
CA GLN A 136 11.02 5.56 0.13
C GLN A 136 12.04 6.36 0.95
N LEU A 137 12.38 5.91 2.15
CA LEU A 137 13.41 6.54 2.98
C LEU A 137 14.81 6.36 2.38
N GLU A 138 15.12 5.18 1.83
CA GLU A 138 16.37 4.93 1.11
C GLU A 138 16.49 5.83 -0.14
N TYR A 139 15.39 6.04 -0.86
CA TYR A 139 15.35 6.98 -2.00
C TYR A 139 15.63 8.44 -1.57
N GLU A 140 15.25 8.83 -0.35
CA GLU A 140 15.57 10.13 0.26
C GLU A 140 17.04 10.22 0.73
N GLY A 141 17.79 9.11 0.66
CA GLY A 141 19.22 9.05 0.98
C GLY A 141 19.55 8.58 2.41
N PHE A 142 18.57 8.06 3.16
CA PHE A 142 18.86 7.37 4.42
C PHE A 142 19.49 6.01 4.15
N THR A 143 20.33 5.53 5.05
CA THR A 143 20.86 4.17 4.95
C THR A 143 19.75 3.14 5.23
N THR A 144 19.95 1.89 4.81
CA THR A 144 19.00 0.81 5.10
C THR A 144 18.76 0.64 6.60
N GLU A 145 19.82 0.81 7.41
CA GLU A 145 19.74 0.72 8.87
C GLU A 145 18.89 1.86 9.46
N GLU A 146 19.11 3.10 9.01
CA GLU A 146 18.34 4.26 9.46
C GLU A 146 16.87 4.16 9.03
N ALA A 147 16.61 3.70 7.79
CA ALA A 147 15.27 3.50 7.25
C ALA A 147 14.52 2.39 8.01
N THR A 148 15.19 1.24 8.24
CA THR A 148 14.61 0.13 9.01
C THR A 148 14.30 0.55 10.44
N TYR A 149 15.26 1.21 11.11
CA TYR A 149 15.01 1.76 12.44
C TYR A 149 13.78 2.67 12.48
N ALA A 150 13.65 3.56 11.50
CA ALA A 150 12.53 4.49 11.43
C ALA A 150 11.19 3.76 11.26
N VAL A 151 11.14 2.77 10.40
CA VAL A 151 9.91 2.01 10.10
C VAL A 151 9.53 1.10 11.27
N ASP A 152 10.49 0.50 11.97
CA ASP A 152 10.26 -0.30 13.18
C ASP A 152 9.76 0.54 14.36
N ASN A 153 10.11 1.82 14.41
CA ASN A 153 9.79 2.70 15.54
C ASN A 153 8.72 3.76 15.23
N CYS A 154 8.16 3.80 14.00
CA CYS A 154 7.15 4.80 13.64
C CYS A 154 5.76 4.54 14.24
N GLY A 155 5.54 3.37 14.85
CA GLY A 155 4.26 3.01 15.47
C GLY A 155 3.09 2.84 14.49
N ALA A 156 3.37 2.59 13.21
CA ALA A 156 2.34 2.34 12.21
C ALA A 156 1.69 0.97 12.41
N ASP A 157 0.36 0.91 12.30
CA ASP A 157 -0.38 -0.33 12.10
C ASP A 157 -0.41 -0.64 10.59
N TRP A 158 0.32 -1.66 10.16
CA TRP A 158 0.46 -2.00 8.73
C TRP A 158 -0.85 -2.53 8.12
N PHE A 159 -1.72 -3.12 8.90
CA PHE A 159 -3.08 -3.47 8.46
C PHE A 159 -3.91 -2.21 8.19
N GLU A 160 -3.87 -1.24 9.09
CA GLU A 160 -4.55 0.05 8.89
C GLU A 160 -3.98 0.81 7.68
N GLN A 161 -2.66 0.74 7.47
CA GLN A 161 -2.04 1.32 6.28
C GLN A 161 -2.51 0.64 4.99
N ALA A 162 -2.65 -0.69 4.97
CA ALA A 162 -3.18 -1.43 3.83
C ALA A 162 -4.65 -1.05 3.54
N GLU A 163 -5.49 -0.93 4.57
CA GLU A 163 -6.89 -0.52 4.45
C GLU A 163 -7.01 0.91 3.87
N LYS A 164 -6.19 1.85 4.35
CA LYS A 164 -6.10 3.21 3.79
C LYS A 164 -5.67 3.21 2.33
N LYS A 165 -4.66 2.40 1.99
CA LYS A 165 -4.17 2.27 0.61
C LYS A 165 -5.24 1.67 -0.30
N ALA A 166 -5.98 0.65 0.15
CA ALA A 166 -7.09 0.06 -0.58
C ALA A 166 -8.19 1.10 -0.88
N ALA A 167 -8.56 1.90 0.11
CA ALA A 167 -9.52 2.99 -0.07
C ALA A 167 -9.02 4.04 -1.09
N ASP A 168 -7.74 4.41 -1.04
CA ASP A 168 -7.14 5.33 -2.01
C ASP A 168 -7.25 4.79 -3.44
N TYR A 169 -6.97 3.49 -3.65
CA TYR A 169 -7.09 2.85 -4.96
C TYR A 169 -8.54 2.83 -5.47
N LEU A 170 -9.49 2.44 -4.64
CA LEU A 170 -10.92 2.37 -5.00
C LEU A 170 -11.53 3.75 -5.26
N ASN A 171 -11.02 4.79 -4.63
CA ASN A 171 -11.41 6.18 -4.90
C ASN A 171 -10.88 6.70 -6.25
N TYR A 172 -9.81 6.09 -6.76
CA TYR A 172 -9.15 6.52 -7.98
C TYR A 172 -9.57 5.73 -9.21
N SER A 173 -9.73 4.41 -9.10
CA SER A 173 -10.05 3.50 -10.20
C SER A 173 -10.85 2.30 -9.68
N ALA A 174 -11.56 1.63 -10.58
CA ALA A 174 -12.25 0.40 -10.24
C ALA A 174 -11.29 -0.80 -10.22
N PHE A 175 -11.46 -1.69 -9.24
CA PHE A 175 -10.70 -2.93 -9.07
C PHE A 175 -11.63 -4.13 -8.86
N SER A 176 -11.17 -5.31 -9.29
CA SER A 176 -11.71 -6.56 -8.76
C SER A 176 -11.11 -6.86 -7.38
N TYR A 177 -11.75 -7.74 -6.60
CA TYR A 177 -11.22 -8.20 -5.31
C TYR A 177 -9.78 -8.70 -5.42
N THR A 178 -9.52 -9.63 -6.33
CA THR A 178 -8.18 -10.19 -6.54
C THR A 178 -7.22 -9.19 -7.19
N GLY A 179 -7.74 -8.27 -8.00
CA GLY A 179 -6.95 -7.18 -8.59
C GLY A 179 -6.45 -6.20 -7.54
N LEU A 180 -7.29 -5.85 -6.55
CA LEU A 180 -6.93 -4.98 -5.44
C LEU A 180 -5.85 -5.63 -4.56
N ILE A 181 -6.02 -6.93 -4.20
CA ILE A 181 -5.01 -7.67 -3.43
C ILE A 181 -3.66 -7.64 -4.15
N ARG A 182 -3.62 -8.02 -5.44
CA ARG A 182 -2.37 -7.98 -6.23
C ARG A 182 -1.74 -6.60 -6.31
N GLN A 183 -2.56 -5.55 -6.37
CA GLN A 183 -2.06 -4.17 -6.38
C GLN A 183 -1.43 -3.79 -5.04
N LEU A 184 -2.03 -4.19 -3.93
CA LEU A 184 -1.47 -3.96 -2.59
C LEU A 184 -0.18 -4.76 -2.37
N GLU A 185 -0.15 -6.02 -2.80
CA GLU A 185 1.08 -6.84 -2.76
C GLU A 185 2.21 -6.20 -3.60
N TYR A 186 1.89 -5.64 -4.77
CA TYR A 186 2.86 -4.91 -5.59
C TYR A 186 3.41 -3.66 -4.89
N GLU A 187 2.60 -3.00 -4.05
CA GLU A 187 3.03 -1.88 -3.18
C GLU A 187 3.87 -2.35 -1.98
N GLY A 188 4.06 -3.68 -1.83
CA GLY A 188 4.88 -4.27 -0.77
C GLY A 188 4.14 -4.61 0.52
N PHE A 189 2.79 -4.60 0.51
CA PHE A 189 2.02 -5.19 1.60
C PHE A 189 2.10 -6.71 1.55
N THR A 190 2.04 -7.35 2.70
CA THR A 190 1.94 -8.81 2.78
C THR A 190 0.60 -9.29 2.24
N THR A 191 0.52 -10.56 1.82
CA THR A 191 -0.76 -11.16 1.37
C THR A 191 -1.84 -11.07 2.44
N GLU A 192 -1.48 -11.18 3.72
CA GLU A 192 -2.42 -11.08 4.85
C GLU A 192 -2.96 -9.66 4.99
N GLU A 193 -2.11 -8.64 4.97
CA GLU A 193 -2.50 -7.23 5.00
C GLU A 193 -3.37 -6.85 3.80
N ALA A 194 -2.97 -7.27 2.59
CA ALA A 194 -3.68 -7.00 1.36
C ALA A 194 -5.07 -7.67 1.32
N THR A 195 -5.15 -8.93 1.77
CA THR A 195 -6.42 -9.67 1.84
C THR A 195 -7.37 -9.02 2.84
N ARG A 196 -6.89 -8.73 4.06
CA ARG A 196 -7.69 -8.05 5.08
C ARG A 196 -8.16 -6.68 4.62
N ALA A 197 -7.32 -5.92 3.93
CA ALA A 197 -7.71 -4.63 3.37
C ALA A 197 -8.82 -4.76 2.32
N ALA A 198 -8.75 -5.77 1.44
CA ALA A 198 -9.77 -6.05 0.45
C ALA A 198 -11.10 -6.54 1.07
N ASP A 199 -11.02 -7.30 2.18
CA ASP A 199 -12.19 -7.77 2.92
C ASP A 199 -12.91 -6.62 3.64
N ASN A 200 -12.16 -5.64 4.17
CA ASN A 200 -12.67 -4.57 5.00
C ASN A 200 -12.98 -3.27 4.23
N CYS A 201 -12.59 -3.15 2.95
CA CYS A 201 -12.75 -1.90 2.18
C CYS A 201 -14.21 -1.51 1.91
N GLY A 202 -15.18 -2.39 2.16
CA GLY A 202 -16.60 -2.12 1.96
C GLY A 202 -17.02 -1.97 0.50
N ALA A 203 -16.20 -2.40 -0.46
CA ALA A 203 -16.51 -2.31 -1.88
C ALA A 203 -17.61 -3.30 -2.28
N ASP A 204 -18.58 -2.84 -3.06
CA ASP A 204 -19.47 -3.72 -3.84
C ASP A 204 -18.74 -4.12 -5.13
N TRP A 205 -18.32 -5.38 -5.21
CA TRP A 205 -17.55 -5.89 -6.35
C TRP A 205 -18.34 -5.96 -7.64
N ASN A 206 -19.67 -6.00 -7.59
CA ASN A 206 -20.53 -5.87 -8.77
C ASN A 206 -20.49 -4.42 -9.28
N GLU A 207 -20.61 -3.44 -8.39
CA GLU A 207 -20.46 -2.03 -8.76
C GLU A 207 -19.06 -1.72 -9.28
N GLN A 208 -18.02 -2.33 -8.72
CA GLN A 208 -16.65 -2.19 -9.22
C GLN A 208 -16.53 -2.76 -10.65
N ALA A 209 -17.18 -3.88 -10.96
CA ALA A 209 -17.23 -4.43 -12.32
C ALA A 209 -17.96 -3.50 -13.29
N VAL A 210 -19.07 -2.87 -12.88
CA VAL A 210 -19.77 -1.85 -13.68
C VAL A 210 -18.88 -0.67 -14.00
N LYS A 211 -18.20 -0.13 -12.98
CA LYS A 211 -17.26 1.00 -13.14
C LYS A 211 -16.10 0.63 -14.06
N LYS A 212 -15.50 -0.56 -13.88
CA LYS A 212 -14.38 -1.03 -14.71
C LYS A 212 -14.81 -1.26 -16.16
N ALA A 213 -15.99 -1.84 -16.40
CA ALA A 213 -16.55 -1.99 -17.74
C ALA A 213 -16.73 -0.63 -18.42
N LYS A 214 -17.24 0.36 -17.67
CA LYS A 214 -17.40 1.72 -18.18
C LYS A 214 -16.03 2.35 -18.50
N GLU A 215 -15.03 2.22 -17.64
CA GLU A 215 -13.67 2.73 -17.90
C GLU A 215 -13.13 2.20 -19.24
N TYR A 216 -13.32 0.91 -19.52
CA TYR A 216 -12.92 0.31 -20.80
C TYR A 216 -13.70 0.84 -22.01
N LEU A 217 -15.02 1.00 -21.87
CA LEU A 217 -15.88 1.51 -22.95
C LEU A 217 -15.64 2.99 -23.24
N ASP A 218 -15.31 3.79 -22.23
CA ASP A 218 -14.93 5.19 -22.40
C ASP A 218 -13.59 5.33 -23.16
N TYR A 219 -12.70 4.32 -23.06
CA TYR A 219 -11.42 4.34 -23.70
C TYR A 219 -11.43 3.68 -25.08
N SER A 220 -12.21 2.59 -25.31
CA SER A 220 -12.22 1.82 -26.54
C SER A 220 -13.54 1.07 -26.76
N SER A 221 -13.78 0.68 -28.02
CA SER A 221 -14.95 -0.13 -28.36
C SER A 221 -14.70 -1.61 -28.09
N PHE A 222 -15.65 -2.27 -27.44
CA PHE A 222 -15.61 -3.70 -27.14
C PHE A 222 -16.89 -4.39 -27.63
N SER A 223 -16.74 -5.66 -28.03
CA SER A 223 -17.89 -6.55 -28.09
C SER A 223 -18.26 -7.02 -26.67
N ARG A 224 -19.50 -7.45 -26.45
CA ARG A 224 -19.94 -8.03 -25.18
C ARG A 224 -18.97 -9.11 -24.67
N SER A 225 -18.67 -10.10 -25.49
CA SER A 225 -17.77 -11.21 -25.12
C SER A 225 -16.33 -10.75 -24.86
N GLY A 226 -15.84 -9.78 -25.63
CA GLY A 226 -14.52 -9.21 -25.47
C GLY A 226 -14.39 -8.48 -24.13
N LEU A 227 -15.39 -7.68 -23.75
CA LEU A 227 -15.36 -6.95 -22.49
C LEU A 227 -15.49 -7.88 -21.28
N ILE A 228 -16.36 -8.91 -21.36
CA ILE A 228 -16.45 -9.95 -20.32
C ILE A 228 -15.08 -10.64 -20.13
N SER A 229 -14.41 -11.02 -21.23
CA SER A 229 -13.09 -11.64 -21.16
C SER A 229 -12.05 -10.71 -20.55
N GLN A 230 -12.10 -9.42 -20.85
CA GLN A 230 -11.20 -8.43 -20.28
C GLN A 230 -11.41 -8.26 -18.76
N LEU A 231 -12.67 -8.15 -18.32
CA LEU A 231 -12.97 -8.05 -16.89
C LEU A 231 -12.53 -9.30 -16.12
N LYS A 232 -12.71 -10.48 -16.69
CA LYS A 232 -12.21 -11.73 -16.10
C LYS A 232 -10.68 -11.76 -16.01
N TYR A 233 -9.98 -11.23 -16.99
CA TYR A 233 -8.52 -11.08 -16.94
C TYR A 233 -8.08 -10.13 -15.81
N GLU A 234 -8.85 -9.09 -15.53
CA GLU A 234 -8.66 -8.19 -14.38
C GLU A 234 -8.96 -8.85 -13.03
N GLY A 235 -9.54 -10.06 -13.04
CA GLY A 235 -9.82 -10.86 -11.84
C GLY A 235 -11.25 -10.75 -11.31
N PHE A 236 -12.20 -10.17 -12.07
CA PHE A 236 -13.63 -10.27 -11.75
C PHE A 236 -14.13 -11.69 -11.99
N THR A 237 -15.10 -12.14 -11.18
CA THR A 237 -15.78 -13.41 -11.45
C THR A 237 -16.60 -13.33 -12.76
N THR A 238 -17.02 -14.48 -13.27
CA THR A 238 -17.85 -14.49 -14.49
C THR A 238 -19.13 -13.72 -14.28
N GLU A 239 -19.78 -13.92 -13.13
CA GLU A 239 -21.04 -13.27 -12.75
C GLU A 239 -20.86 -11.75 -12.64
N GLN A 240 -19.80 -11.28 -12.00
CA GLN A 240 -19.46 -9.86 -11.88
C GLN A 240 -19.19 -9.23 -13.25
N ALA A 241 -18.42 -9.92 -14.09
CA ALA A 241 -18.09 -9.44 -15.42
C ALA A 241 -19.35 -9.35 -16.32
N GLU A 242 -20.21 -10.35 -16.32
CA GLU A 242 -21.49 -10.35 -17.05
C GLU A 242 -22.43 -9.25 -16.55
N TYR A 243 -22.52 -9.09 -15.21
CA TYR A 243 -23.31 -8.03 -14.59
C TYR A 243 -22.78 -6.65 -15.03
N GLY A 244 -21.45 -6.42 -14.88
CA GLY A 244 -20.83 -5.15 -15.23
C GLY A 244 -21.03 -4.75 -16.69
N VAL A 245 -20.90 -5.70 -17.60
CA VAL A 245 -21.11 -5.48 -19.05
C VAL A 245 -22.57 -5.22 -19.37
N THR A 246 -23.50 -5.98 -18.75
CA THR A 246 -24.95 -5.80 -18.93
C THR A 246 -25.42 -4.42 -18.45
N GLN A 247 -24.94 -3.97 -17.31
CA GLN A 247 -25.31 -2.64 -16.78
C GLN A 247 -24.81 -1.48 -17.67
N ASN A 248 -23.82 -1.74 -18.51
CA ASN A 248 -23.30 -0.78 -19.50
C ASN A 248 -23.97 -0.92 -20.89
N GLY A 249 -25.01 -1.73 -21.03
CA GLY A 249 -25.84 -1.80 -22.23
C GLY A 249 -25.34 -2.75 -23.34
N LEU A 250 -24.42 -3.66 -23.00
CA LEU A 250 -23.90 -4.69 -23.91
C LEU A 250 -24.44 -6.08 -23.61
#